data_2543e42d1a102f73e701b779f1e5c292
#
_entry.id   2543e42d1a102f73e701b779f1e5c292
#
_cell.length_a   1.000
_cell.length_b   1.000
_cell.length_c   1.000
_cell.angle_alpha   90.00
_cell.angle_beta   90.00
_cell.angle_gamma   90.00
#
_symmetry.space_group_name_H-M   'P 1'
#
loop_
_entity.id
_entity.type
_entity.pdbx_description
1 polymer ?
#
loop_
_entity_poly.entity_id
_entity_poly.type
_entity_poly.pdbx_seq_one_letter_code
_entity_poly.pdbx_strand_id
1 'polypeptide(L)'
;MSETKRVIDLTVRMAQRSISSEFKGTALGRLWSFINPIATIAVYALIFGVVFRGEADKGANSGLSSFALWIGVGVIAWNFMSSGIQRGMDSLVGNSGLLTKVYFPRQVLIYSSVLALAYDFAFELGVIILIMCIAGGPGVLLMIPAVIVITLLAMLFVIGMGLILSVASVYFRDISHLWQIFNQIWMYASGVVFSLSMLNKVQTDLAAKGWTWGGEPLPIVTIFRLNPAELFLEAYRSTLYGFAMPSWQVWLGCVAWAFGIFGLGSLIFRRFSARIVEEL
;
A
#
# COMPACT_ATOMS: atom_id res chain seq x y z
N MET A 1 1.42 -31.54 -14.52
CA MET A 1 1.76 -30.13 -14.21
C MET A 1 1.76 -30.01 -12.70
N SER A 2 2.83 -29.47 -12.06
CA SER A 2 2.83 -29.35 -10.59
C SER A 2 1.69 -28.42 -10.14
N GLU A 3 1.13 -28.66 -8.95
CA GLU A 3 0.03 -27.88 -8.38
C GLU A 3 0.39 -26.38 -8.34
N THR A 4 1.64 -26.05 -8.01
CA THR A 4 2.17 -24.69 -8.02
C THR A 4 2.09 -24.01 -9.40
N LYS A 5 2.45 -24.74 -10.47
CA LYS A 5 2.35 -24.20 -11.84
C LYS A 5 0.90 -23.92 -12.22
N ARG A 6 -0.04 -24.76 -11.79
CA ARG A 6 -1.48 -24.56 -12.03
C ARG A 6 -1.98 -23.31 -11.30
N VAL A 7 -1.59 -23.09 -10.05
CA VAL A 7 -1.95 -21.89 -9.27
C VAL A 7 -1.43 -20.63 -9.95
N ILE A 8 -0.17 -20.61 -10.38
CA ILE A 8 0.43 -19.46 -11.05
C ILE A 8 -0.28 -19.16 -12.38
N ASP A 9 -0.51 -20.17 -13.23
CA ASP A 9 -1.18 -19.97 -14.52
C ASP A 9 -2.60 -19.43 -14.35
N LEU A 10 -3.37 -19.97 -13.41
CA LEU A 10 -4.70 -19.48 -13.09
C LEU A 10 -4.69 -18.04 -12.55
N THR A 11 -3.73 -17.73 -11.66
CA THR A 11 -3.58 -16.37 -11.10
C THR A 11 -3.33 -15.35 -12.22
N VAL A 12 -2.39 -15.66 -13.12
CA VAL A 12 -2.06 -14.75 -14.24
C VAL A 12 -3.25 -14.58 -15.18
N ARG A 13 -3.95 -15.65 -15.56
CA ARG A 13 -5.13 -15.59 -16.46
C ARG A 13 -6.27 -14.78 -15.83
N MET A 14 -6.54 -14.99 -14.54
CA MET A 14 -7.56 -14.22 -13.82
C MET A 14 -7.17 -12.74 -13.69
N ALA A 15 -5.91 -12.44 -13.38
CA ALA A 15 -5.42 -11.07 -13.36
C ALA A 15 -5.55 -10.40 -14.73
N GLN A 16 -5.15 -11.07 -15.82
CA GLN A 16 -5.31 -10.56 -17.18
C GLN A 16 -6.78 -10.28 -17.53
N ARG A 17 -7.69 -11.16 -17.10
CA ARG A 17 -9.14 -10.93 -17.27
C ARG A 17 -9.59 -9.68 -16.52
N SER A 18 -9.19 -9.50 -15.27
CA SER A 18 -9.51 -8.32 -14.45
C SER A 18 -9.00 -7.04 -15.10
N ILE A 19 -7.71 -7.01 -15.49
CA ILE A 19 -7.08 -5.88 -16.19
C ILE A 19 -7.80 -5.54 -17.49
N SER A 20 -8.24 -6.56 -18.26
CA SER A 20 -8.93 -6.34 -19.54
C SER A 20 -10.35 -5.83 -19.36
N SER A 21 -10.98 -6.10 -18.21
CA SER A 21 -12.37 -5.70 -17.93
C SER A 21 -12.47 -4.36 -17.20
N GLU A 22 -11.43 -3.90 -16.50
CA GLU A 22 -11.47 -2.74 -15.61
C GLU A 22 -11.87 -1.43 -16.31
N PHE A 23 -11.33 -1.21 -17.50
CA PHE A 23 -11.64 0.01 -18.29
C PHE A 23 -12.59 -0.24 -19.47
N LYS A 24 -13.19 -1.43 -19.54
CA LYS A 24 -14.11 -1.77 -20.62
C LYS A 24 -15.37 -0.92 -20.53
N GLY A 25 -15.67 -0.21 -21.61
CA GLY A 25 -16.85 0.68 -21.68
C GLY A 25 -16.62 2.09 -21.14
N THR A 26 -15.39 2.44 -20.70
CA THR A 26 -15.07 3.81 -20.32
C THR A 26 -14.57 4.63 -21.51
N ALA A 27 -14.91 5.94 -21.58
CA ALA A 27 -14.56 6.81 -22.70
C ALA A 27 -13.04 6.99 -22.87
N LEU A 28 -12.28 7.05 -21.77
CA LEU A 28 -10.84 7.28 -21.77
C LEU A 28 -10.00 5.99 -21.62
N GLY A 29 -10.67 4.84 -21.40
CA GLY A 29 -9.96 3.58 -21.26
C GLY A 29 -8.81 3.62 -20.24
N ARG A 30 -7.65 3.12 -20.62
CA ARG A 30 -6.46 3.08 -19.78
C ARG A 30 -5.82 4.45 -19.48
N LEU A 31 -6.25 5.53 -20.11
CA LEU A 31 -5.76 6.86 -19.75
C LEU A 31 -6.10 7.23 -18.31
N TRP A 32 -7.12 6.62 -17.72
CA TRP A 32 -7.44 6.80 -16.30
C TRP A 32 -6.29 6.40 -15.37
N SER A 33 -5.50 5.38 -15.70
CA SER A 33 -4.33 4.97 -14.90
C SER A 33 -3.23 6.06 -14.85
N PHE A 34 -3.23 7.00 -15.80
CA PHE A 34 -2.33 8.16 -15.81
C PHE A 34 -2.97 9.41 -15.22
N ILE A 35 -4.26 9.62 -15.50
CA ILE A 35 -4.99 10.82 -15.05
C ILE A 35 -5.15 10.81 -13.53
N ASN A 36 -5.49 9.65 -12.94
CA ASN A 36 -5.73 9.54 -11.51
C ASN A 36 -4.52 9.96 -10.65
N PRO A 37 -3.29 9.44 -10.84
CA PRO A 37 -2.14 9.87 -10.05
C PRO A 37 -1.79 11.34 -10.27
N ILE A 38 -1.90 11.84 -11.52
CA ILE A 38 -1.65 13.25 -11.81
C ILE A 38 -2.67 14.15 -11.10
N ALA A 39 -3.96 13.81 -11.18
CA ALA A 39 -5.03 14.54 -10.51
C ALA A 39 -4.86 14.50 -8.98
N THR A 40 -4.51 13.34 -8.43
CA THR A 40 -4.22 13.17 -7.00
C THR A 40 -3.09 14.09 -6.55
N ILE A 41 -1.95 14.06 -7.23
CA ILE A 41 -0.81 14.93 -6.93
C ILE A 41 -1.21 16.41 -7.09
N ALA A 42 -1.96 16.77 -8.14
CA ALA A 42 -2.40 18.15 -8.38
C ALA A 42 -3.31 18.67 -7.26
N VAL A 43 -4.25 17.86 -6.76
CA VAL A 43 -5.13 18.22 -5.64
C VAL A 43 -4.31 18.44 -4.36
N TYR A 44 -3.40 17.53 -4.04
CA TYR A 44 -2.53 17.70 -2.86
C TYR A 44 -1.55 18.85 -3.02
N ALA A 45 -1.05 19.11 -4.24
CA ALA A 45 -0.22 20.26 -4.55
C ALA A 45 -0.97 21.59 -4.30
N LEU A 46 -2.23 21.66 -4.74
CA LEU A 46 -3.05 22.85 -4.53
C LEU A 46 -3.36 23.06 -3.05
N ILE A 47 -3.79 22.02 -2.34
CA ILE A 47 -4.19 22.14 -0.94
C ILE A 47 -2.98 22.43 -0.05
N PHE A 48 -1.97 21.58 -0.10
CA PHE A 48 -0.84 21.63 0.83
C PHE A 48 0.31 22.51 0.34
N GLY A 49 0.46 22.69 -0.96
CA GLY A 49 1.49 23.57 -1.53
C GLY A 49 1.05 25.03 -1.54
N VAL A 50 -0.19 25.31 -2.00
CA VAL A 50 -0.65 26.70 -2.18
C VAL A 50 -1.38 27.21 -0.95
N VAL A 51 -2.34 26.45 -0.40
CA VAL A 51 -3.20 26.90 0.72
C VAL A 51 -2.46 26.80 2.05
N PHE A 52 -1.91 25.64 2.39
CA PHE A 52 -1.21 25.41 3.65
C PHE A 52 0.27 25.81 3.64
N ARG A 53 0.86 26.03 2.47
CA ARG A 53 2.29 26.34 2.32
C ARG A 53 3.19 25.40 3.12
N GLY A 54 2.82 24.10 3.10
CA GLY A 54 3.54 23.06 3.83
C GLY A 54 4.97 22.91 3.31
N GLU A 55 5.91 22.78 4.22
CA GLU A 55 7.30 22.47 3.90
C GLU A 55 7.54 20.98 4.16
N ALA A 56 8.15 20.30 3.19
CA ALA A 56 8.65 18.94 3.38
C ALA A 56 10.13 18.99 3.81
N ASP A 57 10.53 17.97 4.54
CA ASP A 57 11.95 17.73 4.76
C ASP A 57 12.65 17.60 3.40
N LYS A 58 13.80 18.23 3.24
CA LYS A 58 14.55 18.16 1.98
C LYS A 58 14.92 16.74 1.62
N GLY A 59 14.65 16.35 0.38
CA GLY A 59 15.08 15.06 -0.14
C GLY A 59 16.61 14.91 -0.06
N ALA A 60 17.07 13.79 0.46
CA ALA A 60 18.48 13.58 0.82
C ALA A 60 19.46 13.83 -0.34
N ASN A 61 19.16 13.31 -1.52
CA ASN A 61 20.00 13.45 -2.72
C ASN A 61 19.30 14.23 -3.85
N SER A 62 17.96 14.30 -3.83
CA SER A 62 17.19 15.04 -4.85
C SER A 62 17.20 16.55 -4.64
N GLY A 63 17.45 17.01 -3.41
CA GLY A 63 17.34 18.43 -3.04
C GLY A 63 15.92 19.00 -3.10
N LEU A 64 14.91 18.16 -3.41
CA LEU A 64 13.51 18.56 -3.48
C LEU A 64 13.00 18.98 -2.10
N SER A 65 12.24 20.08 -2.04
CA SER A 65 11.58 20.58 -0.83
C SER A 65 10.07 20.73 -0.99
N SER A 66 9.52 20.18 -2.08
CA SER A 66 8.09 20.27 -2.39
C SER A 66 7.26 19.30 -1.53
N PHE A 67 6.48 19.85 -0.61
CA PHE A 67 5.54 19.06 0.20
C PHE A 67 4.51 18.30 -0.67
N ALA A 68 4.09 18.91 -1.78
CA ALA A 68 3.16 18.30 -2.72
C ALA A 68 3.69 17.00 -3.33
N LEU A 69 4.96 16.97 -3.74
CA LEU A 69 5.60 15.78 -4.28
C LEU A 69 5.82 14.73 -3.19
N TRP A 70 6.22 15.16 -2.00
CA TRP A 70 6.43 14.27 -0.85
C TRP A 70 5.13 13.56 -0.44
N ILE A 71 4.02 14.31 -0.31
CA ILE A 71 2.71 13.75 0.04
C ILE A 71 2.14 12.91 -1.10
N GLY A 72 2.36 13.32 -2.35
CA GLY A 72 1.92 12.60 -3.54
C GLY A 72 2.47 11.17 -3.59
N VAL A 73 3.78 10.99 -3.34
CA VAL A 73 4.38 9.65 -3.22
C VAL A 73 3.70 8.85 -2.12
N GLY A 74 3.50 9.46 -0.94
CA GLY A 74 2.87 8.78 0.18
C GLY A 74 1.43 8.34 -0.11
N VAL A 75 0.62 9.23 -0.71
CA VAL A 75 -0.78 8.95 -1.03
C VAL A 75 -0.92 7.82 -2.05
N ILE A 76 -0.09 7.83 -3.10
CA ILE A 76 -0.15 6.79 -4.14
C ILE A 76 0.28 5.44 -3.59
N ALA A 77 1.35 5.40 -2.78
CA ALA A 77 1.76 4.17 -2.10
C ALA A 77 0.70 3.67 -1.10
N TRP A 78 0.09 4.57 -0.33
CA TRP A 78 -1.04 4.25 0.55
C TRP A 78 -2.23 3.69 -0.21
N ASN A 79 -2.64 4.34 -1.31
CA ASN A 79 -3.76 3.90 -2.13
C ASN A 79 -3.55 2.49 -2.67
N PHE A 80 -2.34 2.16 -3.11
CA PHE A 80 -1.99 0.81 -3.53
C PHE A 80 -2.20 -0.22 -2.41
N MET A 81 -1.67 0.05 -1.21
CA MET A 81 -1.80 -0.87 -0.08
C MET A 81 -3.26 -1.00 0.37
N SER A 82 -3.94 0.11 0.58
CA SER A 82 -5.33 0.16 1.03
C SER A 82 -6.29 -0.51 0.04
N SER A 83 -6.21 -0.13 -1.23
CA SER A 83 -7.05 -0.73 -2.28
C SER A 83 -6.74 -2.21 -2.51
N GLY A 84 -5.47 -2.60 -2.39
CA GLY A 84 -5.07 -3.99 -2.54
C GLY A 84 -5.61 -4.89 -1.42
N ILE A 85 -5.58 -4.42 -0.18
CA ILE A 85 -6.17 -5.12 0.96
C ILE A 85 -7.68 -5.22 0.79
N GLN A 86 -8.35 -4.13 0.40
CA GLN A 86 -9.80 -4.11 0.15
C GLN A 86 -10.20 -5.09 -0.96
N ARG A 87 -9.53 -5.03 -2.14
CA ARG A 87 -9.79 -5.96 -3.24
C ARG A 87 -9.52 -7.41 -2.85
N GLY A 88 -8.47 -7.66 -2.06
CA GLY A 88 -8.17 -8.99 -1.51
C GLY A 88 -9.27 -9.49 -0.60
N MET A 89 -9.76 -8.67 0.31
CA MET A 89 -10.84 -8.96 1.24
C MET A 89 -12.14 -9.30 0.50
N ASP A 90 -12.52 -8.50 -0.49
CA ASP A 90 -13.78 -8.64 -1.23
C ASP A 90 -13.75 -9.76 -2.27
N SER A 91 -12.56 -10.31 -2.55
CA SER A 91 -12.34 -11.24 -3.68
C SER A 91 -13.14 -12.55 -3.58
N LEU A 92 -13.35 -13.10 -2.38
CA LEU A 92 -14.11 -14.33 -2.19
C LEU A 92 -15.61 -14.09 -2.30
N VAL A 93 -16.12 -13.10 -1.59
CA VAL A 93 -17.56 -12.76 -1.59
C VAL A 93 -17.99 -12.29 -2.97
N GLY A 94 -17.20 -11.45 -3.61
CA GLY A 94 -17.48 -10.93 -4.97
C GLY A 94 -17.44 -12.01 -6.07
N ASN A 95 -16.80 -13.16 -5.82
CA ASN A 95 -16.73 -14.29 -6.75
C ASN A 95 -17.44 -15.55 -6.23
N SER A 96 -18.39 -15.42 -5.31
CA SER A 96 -19.16 -16.53 -4.73
C SER A 96 -19.79 -17.44 -5.78
N GLY A 97 -20.38 -16.84 -6.84
CA GLY A 97 -20.99 -17.60 -7.94
C GLY A 97 -19.97 -18.43 -8.76
N LEU A 98 -18.68 -18.08 -8.76
CA LEU A 98 -17.64 -18.90 -9.36
C LEU A 98 -17.17 -20.00 -8.41
N LEU A 99 -17.04 -19.70 -7.12
CA LEU A 99 -16.61 -20.62 -6.09
C LEU A 99 -17.56 -21.80 -5.89
N THR A 100 -18.85 -21.59 -6.09
CA THR A 100 -19.88 -22.62 -5.99
C THR A 100 -19.99 -23.52 -7.22
N LYS A 101 -19.52 -23.08 -8.39
CA LYS A 101 -19.68 -23.80 -9.66
C LYS A 101 -18.42 -24.52 -10.14
N VAL A 102 -17.24 -24.07 -9.74
CA VAL A 102 -15.95 -24.57 -10.27
C VAL A 102 -14.98 -24.85 -9.12
N TYR A 103 -14.38 -26.03 -9.14
CA TYR A 103 -13.34 -26.40 -8.16
C TYR A 103 -11.98 -25.89 -8.62
N PHE A 104 -11.42 -24.93 -7.85
CA PHE A 104 -10.05 -24.41 -8.03
C PHE A 104 -9.49 -23.88 -6.69
N PRO A 105 -8.17 -23.67 -6.59
CA PRO A 105 -7.56 -23.11 -5.38
C PRO A 105 -8.05 -21.68 -5.11
N ARG A 106 -8.81 -21.49 -4.06
CA ARG A 106 -9.52 -20.23 -3.74
C ARG A 106 -8.61 -19.02 -3.54
N GLN A 107 -7.39 -19.26 -3.06
CA GLN A 107 -6.34 -18.23 -2.90
C GLN A 107 -5.98 -17.52 -4.21
N VAL A 108 -6.23 -18.14 -5.36
CA VAL A 108 -6.00 -17.56 -6.68
C VAL A 108 -6.80 -16.25 -6.87
N LEU A 109 -7.99 -16.14 -6.27
CA LEU A 109 -8.81 -14.93 -6.36
C LEU A 109 -8.12 -13.74 -5.70
N ILE A 110 -7.55 -13.95 -4.51
CA ILE A 110 -6.81 -12.92 -3.79
C ILE A 110 -5.54 -12.53 -4.54
N TYR A 111 -4.76 -13.54 -4.98
CA TYR A 111 -3.53 -13.29 -5.72
C TYR A 111 -3.77 -12.55 -7.02
N SER A 112 -4.80 -12.94 -7.79
CA SER A 112 -5.13 -12.30 -9.06
C SER A 112 -5.64 -10.87 -8.91
N SER A 113 -6.41 -10.57 -7.85
CA SER A 113 -6.90 -9.22 -7.61
C SER A 113 -5.76 -8.26 -7.24
N VAL A 114 -4.81 -8.70 -6.39
CA VAL A 114 -3.64 -7.90 -6.04
C VAL A 114 -2.68 -7.76 -7.22
N LEU A 115 -2.49 -8.82 -8.02
CA LEU A 115 -1.64 -8.75 -9.22
C LEU A 115 -2.20 -7.79 -10.27
N ALA A 116 -3.53 -7.77 -10.46
CA ALA A 116 -4.17 -6.81 -11.35
C ALA A 116 -3.96 -5.38 -10.89
N LEU A 117 -4.15 -5.11 -9.59
CA LEU A 117 -3.90 -3.79 -9.01
C LEU A 117 -2.42 -3.37 -9.11
N ALA A 118 -1.47 -4.31 -8.92
CA ALA A 118 -0.05 -4.04 -9.05
C ALA A 118 0.34 -3.64 -10.49
N TYR A 119 -0.37 -4.17 -11.48
CA TYR A 119 -0.21 -3.74 -12.87
C TYR A 119 -0.59 -2.27 -13.06
N ASP A 120 -1.73 -1.82 -12.50
CA ASP A 120 -2.13 -0.40 -12.55
C ASP A 120 -1.17 0.48 -11.75
N PHE A 121 -0.75 0.02 -10.57
CA PHE A 121 0.23 0.72 -9.75
C PHE A 121 1.58 0.91 -10.45
N ALA A 122 1.99 -0.02 -11.33
CA ALA A 122 3.20 0.16 -12.13
C ALA A 122 3.11 1.38 -13.08
N PHE A 123 1.93 1.70 -13.63
CA PHE A 123 1.72 2.94 -14.38
C PHE A 123 1.77 4.16 -13.49
N GLU A 124 1.15 4.11 -12.31
CA GLU A 124 1.22 5.20 -11.33
C GLU A 124 2.66 5.49 -10.91
N LEU A 125 3.46 4.44 -10.63
CA LEU A 125 4.89 4.57 -10.37
C LEU A 125 5.66 5.18 -11.55
N GLY A 126 5.33 4.78 -12.78
CA GLY A 126 5.92 5.36 -13.98
C GLY A 126 5.66 6.87 -14.08
N VAL A 127 4.44 7.32 -13.77
CA VAL A 127 4.08 8.75 -13.73
C VAL A 127 4.88 9.47 -12.64
N ILE A 128 4.94 8.91 -11.42
CA ILE A 128 5.72 9.51 -10.32
C ILE A 128 7.20 9.63 -10.70
N ILE A 129 7.80 8.56 -11.22
CA ILE A 129 9.21 8.55 -11.62
C ILE A 129 9.47 9.62 -12.68
N LEU A 130 8.57 9.78 -13.65
CA LEU A 130 8.67 10.83 -14.67
C LEU A 130 8.61 12.24 -14.04
N ILE A 131 7.65 12.49 -13.15
CA ILE A 131 7.53 13.76 -12.44
C ILE A 131 8.80 14.04 -11.61
N MET A 132 9.31 13.03 -10.89
CA MET A 132 10.52 13.17 -10.08
C MET A 132 11.78 13.37 -10.93
N CYS A 133 11.87 12.75 -12.11
CA CYS A 133 12.93 13.02 -13.09
C CYS A 133 12.94 14.48 -13.54
N ILE A 134 11.77 15.05 -13.79
CA ILE A 134 11.65 16.45 -14.26
C ILE A 134 11.96 17.41 -13.09
N ALA A 135 11.49 17.12 -11.88
CA ALA A 135 11.62 18.02 -10.74
C ALA A 135 12.98 17.94 -10.02
N GLY A 136 13.54 16.73 -9.88
CA GLY A 136 14.77 16.48 -9.09
C GLY A 136 15.93 15.88 -9.88
N GLY A 137 15.73 15.62 -11.19
CA GLY A 137 16.75 15.05 -12.06
C GLY A 137 16.72 13.54 -12.20
N PRO A 138 17.58 12.97 -13.09
CA PRO A 138 17.51 11.56 -13.46
C PRO A 138 17.99 10.58 -12.37
N GLY A 139 18.46 11.07 -11.22
CA GLY A 139 18.94 10.23 -10.11
C GLY A 139 17.91 9.24 -9.58
N VAL A 140 16.61 9.54 -9.73
CA VAL A 140 15.51 8.61 -9.36
C VAL A 140 15.58 7.31 -10.14
N LEU A 141 16.09 7.28 -11.37
CA LEU A 141 16.20 6.08 -12.20
C LEU A 141 17.11 5.01 -11.56
N LEU A 142 18.12 5.43 -10.80
CA LEU A 142 18.99 4.53 -10.05
C LEU A 142 18.28 3.83 -8.90
N MET A 143 17.15 4.38 -8.44
CA MET A 143 16.35 3.82 -7.36
C MET A 143 15.29 2.81 -7.84
N ILE A 144 15.09 2.67 -9.16
CA ILE A 144 14.08 1.74 -9.73
C ILE A 144 14.22 0.31 -9.18
N PRO A 145 15.42 -0.30 -9.09
CA PRO A 145 15.55 -1.65 -8.52
C PRO A 145 15.05 -1.73 -7.08
N ALA A 146 15.33 -0.71 -6.25
CA ALA A 146 14.85 -0.65 -4.88
C ALA A 146 13.32 -0.50 -4.82
N VAL A 147 12.74 0.35 -5.67
CA VAL A 147 11.28 0.54 -5.78
C VAL A 147 10.59 -0.77 -6.16
N ILE A 148 11.16 -1.54 -7.08
CA ILE A 148 10.63 -2.87 -7.46
C ILE A 148 10.60 -3.81 -6.25
N VAL A 149 11.70 -3.88 -5.49
CA VAL A 149 11.77 -4.75 -4.30
C VAL A 149 10.77 -4.30 -3.23
N ILE A 150 10.67 -2.98 -2.97
CA ILE A 150 9.68 -2.43 -2.03
C ILE A 150 8.26 -2.79 -2.47
N THR A 151 7.96 -2.68 -3.77
CA THR A 151 6.64 -3.01 -4.33
C THR A 151 6.34 -4.50 -4.16
N LEU A 152 7.30 -5.39 -4.39
CA LEU A 152 7.11 -6.83 -4.17
C LEU A 152 6.85 -7.16 -2.69
N LEU A 153 7.55 -6.52 -1.77
CA LEU A 153 7.32 -6.66 -0.33
C LEU A 153 5.93 -6.11 0.07
N ALA A 154 5.55 -4.95 -0.45
CA ALA A 154 4.22 -4.38 -0.23
C ALA A 154 3.11 -5.28 -0.78
N MET A 155 3.29 -5.86 -1.98
CA MET A 155 2.35 -6.85 -2.53
C MET A 155 2.22 -8.07 -1.61
N LEU A 156 3.34 -8.59 -1.09
CA LEU A 156 3.33 -9.73 -0.19
C LEU A 156 2.55 -9.42 1.11
N PHE A 157 2.77 -8.25 1.68
CA PHE A 157 2.02 -7.75 2.83
C PHE A 157 0.53 -7.64 2.53
N VAL A 158 0.17 -7.00 1.42
CA VAL A 158 -1.22 -6.80 0.96
C VAL A 158 -1.92 -8.13 0.74
N ILE A 159 -1.26 -9.10 0.09
CA ILE A 159 -1.79 -10.45 -0.09
C ILE A 159 -2.04 -11.13 1.25
N GLY A 160 -1.11 -11.02 2.19
CA GLY A 160 -1.25 -11.58 3.53
C GLY A 160 -2.46 -11.01 4.28
N MET A 161 -2.63 -9.69 4.27
CA MET A 161 -3.81 -9.01 4.82
C MET A 161 -5.09 -9.41 4.10
N GLY A 162 -5.07 -9.47 2.77
CA GLY A 162 -6.18 -9.93 1.94
C GLY A 162 -6.62 -11.36 2.28
N LEU A 163 -5.67 -12.27 2.51
CA LEU A 163 -5.96 -13.65 2.93
C LEU A 163 -6.67 -13.70 4.30
N ILE A 164 -6.23 -12.90 5.27
CA ILE A 164 -6.85 -12.82 6.60
C ILE A 164 -8.26 -12.26 6.49
N LEU A 165 -8.38 -11.08 5.88
CA LEU A 165 -9.64 -10.34 5.82
C LEU A 165 -10.67 -10.99 4.90
N SER A 166 -10.25 -11.69 3.84
CA SER A 166 -11.17 -12.43 2.97
C SER A 166 -11.85 -13.59 3.71
N VAL A 167 -11.14 -14.28 4.59
CA VAL A 167 -11.76 -15.29 5.46
C VAL A 167 -12.71 -14.61 6.43
N ALA A 168 -12.29 -13.56 7.11
CA ALA A 168 -13.11 -12.85 8.08
C ALA A 168 -14.42 -12.31 7.46
N SER A 169 -14.38 -11.77 6.23
CA SER A 169 -15.53 -11.22 5.53
C SER A 169 -16.57 -12.27 5.10
N VAL A 170 -16.15 -13.53 4.93
CA VAL A 170 -17.08 -14.63 4.66
C VAL A 170 -17.88 -14.99 5.92
N TYR A 171 -17.23 -15.05 7.09
CA TYR A 171 -17.91 -15.38 8.36
C TYR A 171 -18.68 -14.19 8.93
N PHE A 172 -18.20 -12.97 8.74
CA PHE A 172 -18.78 -11.76 9.33
C PHE A 172 -18.96 -10.69 8.24
N ARG A 173 -20.18 -10.48 7.77
CA ARG A 173 -20.49 -9.56 6.66
C ARG A 173 -20.24 -8.09 6.97
N ASP A 174 -20.17 -7.72 8.23
CA ASP A 174 -19.89 -6.36 8.71
C ASP A 174 -18.38 -6.02 8.76
N ILE A 175 -17.50 -7.01 8.56
CA ILE A 175 -16.03 -6.79 8.52
C ILE A 175 -15.64 -5.75 7.46
N SER A 176 -16.30 -5.72 6.31
CA SER A 176 -16.01 -4.73 5.27
C SER A 176 -16.27 -3.30 5.73
N HIS A 177 -17.33 -3.06 6.50
CA HIS A 177 -17.62 -1.74 7.07
C HIS A 177 -16.63 -1.36 8.18
N LEU A 178 -16.34 -2.31 9.08
CA LEU A 178 -15.34 -2.11 10.13
C LEU A 178 -13.96 -1.83 9.54
N TRP A 179 -13.58 -2.55 8.49
CA TRP A 179 -12.33 -2.32 7.78
C TRP A 179 -12.26 -0.93 7.16
N GLN A 180 -13.32 -0.44 6.53
CA GLN A 180 -13.35 0.91 5.96
C GLN A 180 -13.09 1.99 7.02
N ILE A 181 -13.74 1.88 8.19
CA ILE A 181 -13.52 2.80 9.30
C ILE A 181 -12.08 2.70 9.81
N PHE A 182 -11.60 1.47 10.03
CA PHE A 182 -10.22 1.22 10.46
C PHE A 182 -9.21 1.78 9.46
N ASN A 183 -9.41 1.52 8.16
CA ASN A 183 -8.53 1.98 7.08
C ASN A 183 -8.44 3.50 7.02
N GLN A 184 -9.54 4.21 7.26
CA GLN A 184 -9.54 5.66 7.34
C GLN A 184 -8.71 6.17 8.53
N ILE A 185 -8.88 5.58 9.71
CA ILE A 185 -8.08 5.90 10.90
C ILE A 185 -6.61 5.58 10.65
N TRP A 186 -6.34 4.41 10.06
CA TRP A 186 -4.99 3.94 9.78
C TRP A 186 -4.25 4.83 8.78
N MET A 187 -4.95 5.41 7.79
CA MET A 187 -4.38 6.39 6.88
C MET A 187 -3.76 7.59 7.63
N TYR A 188 -4.50 8.15 8.58
CA TYR A 188 -3.99 9.24 9.42
C TYR A 188 -2.90 8.76 10.39
N ALA A 189 -3.02 7.56 10.92
CA ALA A 189 -2.02 6.98 11.82
C ALA A 189 -0.75 6.48 11.09
N SER A 190 -0.66 6.56 9.77
CA SER A 190 0.48 6.04 8.97
C SER A 190 1.37 7.14 8.39
N GLY A 191 1.18 8.41 8.78
CA GLY A 191 2.04 9.49 8.31
C GLY A 191 1.91 9.81 6.82
N VAL A 192 0.76 9.51 6.20
CA VAL A 192 0.50 9.89 4.81
C VAL A 192 0.58 11.40 4.65
N VAL A 193 0.02 12.17 5.60
CA VAL A 193 -0.12 13.63 5.56
C VAL A 193 0.88 14.38 6.45
N PHE A 194 1.69 13.70 7.27
CA PHE A 194 2.67 14.32 8.15
C PHE A 194 3.96 13.50 8.22
N SER A 195 5.08 14.16 8.48
CA SER A 195 6.40 13.55 8.52
C SER A 195 6.81 13.14 9.94
N LEU A 196 7.80 12.24 10.05
CA LEU A 196 8.41 11.88 11.33
C LEU A 196 9.02 13.10 12.04
N SER A 197 9.50 14.10 11.30
CA SER A 197 10.04 15.33 11.87
C SER A 197 8.96 16.14 12.60
N MET A 198 7.72 16.18 12.07
CA MET A 198 6.57 16.79 12.76
C MET A 198 6.21 16.04 14.04
N LEU A 199 6.21 14.71 14.03
CA LEU A 199 5.97 13.89 15.23
C LEU A 199 7.03 14.10 16.30
N ASN A 200 8.30 14.21 15.92
CA ASN A 200 9.38 14.51 16.85
C ASN A 200 9.16 15.86 17.55
N LYS A 201 8.73 16.90 16.82
CA LYS A 201 8.38 18.19 17.41
C LYS A 201 7.24 18.07 18.43
N VAL A 202 6.17 17.35 18.04
CA VAL A 202 5.03 17.09 18.95
C VAL A 202 5.47 16.34 20.21
N GLN A 203 6.32 15.32 20.06
CA GLN A 203 6.85 14.55 21.20
C GLN A 203 7.67 15.43 22.14
N THR A 204 8.53 16.29 21.62
CA THR A 204 9.35 17.22 22.43
C THR A 204 8.49 18.29 23.11
N ASP A 205 7.48 18.84 22.41
CA ASP A 205 6.55 19.83 22.97
C ASP A 205 5.69 19.25 24.10
N LEU A 206 5.24 17.99 23.94
CA LEU A 206 4.48 17.27 24.98
C LEU A 206 5.37 17.01 26.22
N ALA A 207 6.60 16.58 26.01
CA ALA A 207 7.56 16.38 27.10
C ALA A 207 7.84 17.68 27.87
N ALA A 208 7.99 18.82 27.16
CA ALA A 208 8.16 20.14 27.76
C ALA A 208 6.92 20.57 28.59
N LYS A 209 5.73 20.08 28.25
CA LYS A 209 4.49 20.31 29.00
C LYS A 209 4.27 19.32 30.16
N GLY A 210 5.25 18.45 30.44
CA GLY A 210 5.20 17.48 31.54
C GLY A 210 4.48 16.16 31.20
N TRP A 211 4.12 15.94 29.93
CA TRP A 211 3.55 14.66 29.48
C TRP A 211 4.66 13.65 29.24
N THR A 212 5.02 12.93 30.30
CA THR A 212 6.10 11.95 30.30
C THR A 212 5.60 10.59 30.79
N TRP A 213 6.28 9.53 30.40
CA TRP A 213 6.06 8.17 30.90
C TRP A 213 7.33 7.72 31.63
N GLY A 214 7.25 7.52 32.96
CA GLY A 214 8.41 7.14 33.77
C GLY A 214 9.54 8.16 33.80
N GLY A 215 9.25 9.46 33.54
CA GLY A 215 10.25 10.53 33.46
C GLY A 215 10.86 10.75 32.06
N GLU A 216 10.58 9.85 31.12
CA GLU A 216 11.02 9.96 29.72
C GLU A 216 9.90 10.49 28.82
N PRO A 217 10.20 11.13 27.68
CA PRO A 217 9.21 11.53 26.69
C PRO A 217 8.34 10.35 26.24
N LEU A 218 7.05 10.59 26.00
CA LEU A 218 6.15 9.55 25.45
C LEU A 218 6.76 8.95 24.17
N PRO A 219 6.82 7.61 24.01
CA PRO A 219 7.48 6.98 22.86
C PRO A 219 6.64 7.01 21.58
N ILE A 220 6.09 8.20 21.23
CA ILE A 220 5.16 8.39 20.09
C ILE A 220 5.83 7.98 18.80
N VAL A 221 7.04 8.46 18.54
CA VAL A 221 7.79 8.14 17.31
C VAL A 221 8.15 6.66 17.23
N THR A 222 8.48 6.03 18.36
CA THR A 222 8.80 4.60 18.39
C THR A 222 7.57 3.75 18.04
N ILE A 223 6.41 4.07 18.61
CA ILE A 223 5.14 3.38 18.31
C ILE A 223 4.79 3.57 16.85
N PHE A 224 4.97 4.78 16.33
CA PHE A 224 4.67 5.11 14.95
C PHE A 224 5.55 4.34 13.95
N ARG A 225 6.83 4.16 14.25
CA ARG A 225 7.78 3.35 13.46
C ARG A 225 7.49 1.85 13.47
N LEU A 226 6.64 1.35 14.39
CA LEU A 226 6.16 -0.04 14.35
C LEU A 226 5.02 -0.25 13.34
N ASN A 227 4.43 0.83 12.84
CA ASN A 227 3.33 0.77 11.87
C ASN A 227 3.84 0.27 10.51
N PRO A 228 3.32 -0.87 9.98
CA PRO A 228 3.76 -1.39 8.69
C PRO A 228 3.56 -0.39 7.55
N ALA A 229 2.44 0.32 7.52
CA ALA A 229 2.18 1.26 6.45
C ALA A 229 3.18 2.42 6.45
N GLU A 230 3.53 2.95 7.62
CA GLU A 230 4.54 4.00 7.74
C GLU A 230 5.90 3.55 7.17
N LEU A 231 6.33 2.33 7.52
CA LEU A 231 7.59 1.77 7.02
C LEU A 231 7.62 1.66 5.49
N PHE A 232 6.53 1.20 4.87
CA PHE A 232 6.43 1.16 3.41
C PHE A 232 6.39 2.57 2.81
N LEU A 233 5.66 3.51 3.41
CA LEU A 233 5.63 4.90 2.97
C LEU A 233 7.00 5.57 3.07
N GLU A 234 7.73 5.35 4.17
CA GLU A 234 9.10 5.84 4.33
C GLU A 234 10.03 5.24 3.26
N ALA A 235 9.89 3.95 2.97
CA ALA A 235 10.68 3.28 1.93
C ALA A 235 10.43 3.89 0.54
N TYR A 236 9.17 4.12 0.17
CA TYR A 236 8.84 4.78 -1.11
C TYR A 236 9.32 6.23 -1.16
N ARG A 237 9.17 6.99 -0.07
CA ARG A 237 9.63 8.38 0.01
C ARG A 237 11.14 8.49 -0.05
N SER A 238 11.85 7.63 0.66
CA SER A 238 13.32 7.62 0.61
C SER A 238 13.83 7.38 -0.82
N THR A 239 13.22 6.43 -1.54
CA THR A 239 13.64 6.09 -2.91
C THR A 239 13.15 7.09 -3.96
N LEU A 240 11.85 7.41 -3.99
CA LEU A 240 11.24 8.21 -5.06
C LEU A 240 11.40 9.71 -4.86
N TYR A 241 11.32 10.18 -3.60
CA TYR A 241 11.45 11.60 -3.29
C TYR A 241 12.88 11.97 -2.86
N GLY A 242 13.48 11.15 -1.99
CA GLY A 242 14.82 11.38 -1.46
C GLY A 242 15.96 11.01 -2.40
N PHE A 243 15.72 10.15 -3.40
CA PHE A 243 16.73 9.53 -4.27
C PHE A 243 17.83 8.83 -3.46
N ALA A 244 17.44 8.21 -2.37
CA ALA A 244 18.32 7.53 -1.43
C ALA A 244 17.78 6.15 -1.08
N MET A 245 18.69 5.24 -0.73
CA MET A 245 18.28 3.93 -0.20
C MET A 245 17.65 4.10 1.19
N PRO A 246 16.54 3.40 1.48
CA PRO A 246 15.98 3.32 2.81
C PRO A 246 17.00 2.81 3.82
N SER A 247 16.89 3.23 5.08
CA SER A 247 17.75 2.72 6.14
C SER A 247 17.57 1.19 6.30
N TRP A 248 18.59 0.51 6.84
CA TRP A 248 18.52 -0.94 7.07
C TRP A 248 17.36 -1.34 8.00
N GLN A 249 16.99 -0.45 8.93
CA GLN A 249 15.87 -0.64 9.86
C GLN A 249 14.53 -0.66 9.11
N VAL A 250 14.35 0.25 8.14
CA VAL A 250 13.16 0.30 7.28
C VAL A 250 13.07 -0.96 6.43
N TRP A 251 14.19 -1.39 5.82
CA TRP A 251 14.24 -2.64 5.07
C TRP A 251 13.87 -3.85 5.92
N LEU A 252 14.46 -3.97 7.10
CA LEU A 252 14.17 -5.06 8.02
C LEU A 252 12.69 -5.06 8.42
N GLY A 253 12.13 -3.88 8.74
CA GLY A 253 10.71 -3.73 9.07
C GLY A 253 9.79 -4.13 7.93
N CYS A 254 10.04 -3.67 6.70
CA CYS A 254 9.28 -4.06 5.51
C CYS A 254 9.31 -5.58 5.27
N VAL A 255 10.49 -6.19 5.37
CA VAL A 255 10.65 -7.65 5.21
C VAL A 255 9.92 -8.40 6.33
N ALA A 256 10.09 -8.01 7.58
CA ALA A 256 9.46 -8.67 8.72
C ALA A 256 7.93 -8.62 8.63
N TRP A 257 7.36 -7.46 8.33
CA TRP A 257 5.91 -7.30 8.15
C TRP A 257 5.40 -8.04 6.91
N ALA A 258 6.09 -7.96 5.77
CA ALA A 258 5.67 -8.65 4.56
C ALA A 258 5.58 -10.16 4.74
N PHE A 259 6.66 -10.77 5.22
CA PHE A 259 6.70 -12.23 5.42
C PHE A 259 5.89 -12.69 6.63
N GLY A 260 5.86 -11.92 7.72
CA GLY A 260 5.09 -12.23 8.92
C GLY A 260 3.59 -12.27 8.64
N ILE A 261 3.05 -11.23 8.00
CA ILE A 261 1.62 -11.15 7.66
C ILE A 261 1.24 -12.14 6.56
N PHE A 262 2.11 -12.34 5.55
CA PHE A 262 1.85 -13.36 4.52
C PHE A 262 1.84 -14.77 5.10
N GLY A 263 2.78 -15.08 5.99
CA GLY A 263 2.83 -16.38 6.69
C GLY A 263 1.58 -16.60 7.53
N LEU A 264 1.21 -15.63 8.36
CA LEU A 264 0.01 -15.67 9.19
C LEU A 264 -1.26 -15.80 8.34
N GLY A 265 -1.40 -14.99 7.30
CA GLY A 265 -2.52 -15.02 6.38
C GLY A 265 -2.66 -16.36 5.66
N SER A 266 -1.54 -16.92 5.21
CA SER A 266 -1.51 -18.24 4.58
C SER A 266 -1.92 -19.37 5.53
N LEU A 267 -1.51 -19.31 6.79
CA LEU A 267 -1.88 -20.28 7.82
C LEU A 267 -3.38 -20.19 8.14
N ILE A 268 -3.91 -19.00 8.39
CA ILE A 268 -5.33 -18.76 8.65
C ILE A 268 -6.15 -19.23 7.45
N PHE A 269 -5.78 -18.80 6.24
CA PHE A 269 -6.50 -19.16 5.03
C PHE A 269 -6.56 -20.69 4.82
N ARG A 270 -5.44 -21.40 4.98
CA ARG A 270 -5.39 -22.86 4.85
C ARG A 270 -6.30 -23.56 5.87
N ARG A 271 -6.35 -23.06 7.12
CA ARG A 271 -7.16 -23.64 8.18
C ARG A 271 -8.66 -23.50 7.92
N PHE A 272 -9.10 -22.36 7.39
CA PHE A 272 -10.52 -22.04 7.23
C PHE A 272 -11.04 -22.21 5.80
N SER A 273 -10.14 -22.31 4.79
CA SER A 273 -10.54 -22.36 3.37
C SER A 273 -11.48 -23.52 3.02
N ALA A 274 -11.40 -24.65 3.74
CA ALA A 274 -12.28 -25.81 3.48
C ALA A 274 -13.76 -25.48 3.69
N ARG A 275 -14.10 -24.67 4.68
CA ARG A 275 -15.47 -24.34 5.08
C ARG A 275 -16.07 -23.11 4.36
N ILE A 276 -15.25 -22.34 3.65
CA ILE A 276 -15.66 -21.07 3.00
C ILE A 276 -16.86 -21.26 2.05
N VAL A 277 -16.98 -22.41 1.36
CA VAL A 277 -18.09 -22.65 0.41
C VAL A 277 -19.41 -22.96 1.12
N GLU A 278 -19.34 -23.43 2.34
CA GLU A 278 -20.54 -23.74 3.16
C GLU A 278 -21.14 -22.44 3.75
N GLU A 279 -20.33 -21.39 3.89
CA GLU A 279 -20.71 -20.10 4.48
C GLU A 279 -21.03 -19.01 3.45
N LEU A 280 -20.73 -19.23 2.15
CA LEU A 280 -21.03 -18.32 1.04
C LEU A 280 -22.41 -18.52 0.47
#